data_b619089b626d6ad07e5f7363d35da241
#
_entry.id   b619089b626d6ad07e5f7363d35da241
#
_cell.length_a   1.000
_cell.length_b   1.000
_cell.length_c   1.000
_cell.angle_alpha   90.00
_cell.angle_beta   90.00
_cell.angle_gamma   90.00
#
_symmetry.space_group_name_H-M   'P 1'
#
loop_
_entity.id
_entity.type
_entity.pdbx_description
1 polymer ?
#
loop_
_entity_poly.entity_id
_entity_poly.type
_entity_poly.pdbx_seq_one_letter_code
_entity_poly.pdbx_strand_id
1 'polypeptide(L)'
;SKKKWNWMSCGSEREYTTNANLNYFKKFKIKQKILQDVSKIKTEKLFLEKKIKFPMLIAPMGYMAQFHKHGEKGLALGAFKSNTFMCLSAVSSFKINEITKKEKKLNLIYQFYSLKPRSWVKDELRRISKMGVKAICITTDSPVRSIKYDIIEDEHDARKYGWIGLPRPPLQHMSKLTWSDISWLKRQTKIPIIIKGVMNVEDAKKSFKHGANIIWVSNHGGRTL
;
A
#
# COMPACT_ATOMS: atom_id res chain seq x y z
N SER A 1 -1.91 -0.01 -23.93
CA SER A 1 -3.23 -0.18 -24.55
C SER A 1 -4.30 0.54 -23.76
N LYS A 2 -5.43 0.86 -24.39
CA LYS A 2 -6.61 1.49 -23.75
C LYS A 2 -7.09 0.67 -22.55
N LYS A 3 -7.17 -0.66 -22.67
CA LYS A 3 -7.58 -1.58 -21.60
C LYS A 3 -6.72 -1.44 -20.33
N LYS A 4 -5.38 -1.36 -20.48
CA LYS A 4 -4.47 -1.14 -19.34
C LYS A 4 -4.67 0.21 -18.69
N TRP A 5 -4.89 1.24 -19.48
CA TRP A 5 -5.17 2.58 -19.01
C TRP A 5 -6.47 2.62 -18.20
N ASN A 6 -7.55 2.09 -18.76
CA ASN A 6 -8.85 1.99 -18.09
C ASN A 6 -8.71 1.27 -16.74
N TRP A 7 -8.00 0.13 -16.72
CA TRP A 7 -7.75 -0.58 -15.47
C TRP A 7 -7.00 0.27 -14.43
N MET A 8 -6.06 1.08 -14.85
CA MET A 8 -5.27 1.93 -13.94
C MET A 8 -6.08 3.13 -13.45
N SER A 9 -6.83 3.79 -14.33
CA SER A 9 -7.50 5.07 -14.06
C SER A 9 -8.89 4.92 -13.45
N CYS A 10 -9.60 3.82 -13.70
CA CYS A 10 -10.98 3.66 -13.26
C CYS A 10 -11.12 3.56 -11.73
N GLY A 11 -12.13 4.24 -11.21
CA GLY A 11 -12.61 4.10 -9.84
C GLY A 11 -13.52 2.89 -9.64
N SER A 12 -14.23 2.85 -8.53
CA SER A 12 -15.29 1.89 -8.23
C SER A 12 -16.63 2.40 -8.73
N GLU A 13 -17.46 1.50 -9.24
CA GLU A 13 -18.81 1.78 -9.72
C GLU A 13 -18.88 2.99 -10.66
N ARG A 14 -19.63 4.03 -10.28
CA ARG A 14 -19.78 5.29 -11.04
C ARG A 14 -18.75 6.35 -10.66
N GLU A 15 -17.66 5.96 -10.02
CA GLU A 15 -16.52 6.81 -9.69
C GLU A 15 -16.81 8.02 -8.77
N TYR A 16 -17.91 7.98 -7.99
CA TYR A 16 -18.24 9.08 -7.09
C TYR A 16 -17.11 9.42 -6.12
N THR A 17 -16.50 8.40 -5.51
CA THR A 17 -15.40 8.59 -4.56
C THR A 17 -14.14 9.09 -5.26
N THR A 18 -13.82 8.60 -6.45
CA THR A 18 -12.68 9.08 -7.24
C THR A 18 -12.83 10.55 -7.61
N ASN A 19 -14.00 10.93 -8.09
CA ASN A 19 -14.32 12.32 -8.43
C ASN A 19 -14.35 13.22 -7.19
N ALA A 20 -14.88 12.73 -6.06
CA ALA A 20 -14.85 13.45 -4.80
C ALA A 20 -13.41 13.72 -4.34
N ASN A 21 -12.50 12.74 -4.45
CA ASN A 21 -11.09 12.93 -4.11
C ASN A 21 -10.46 14.07 -4.93
N LEU A 22 -10.70 14.11 -6.23
CA LEU A 22 -10.16 15.17 -7.11
C LEU A 22 -10.77 16.55 -6.75
N ASN A 23 -12.08 16.61 -6.54
CA ASN A 23 -12.78 17.85 -6.27
C ASN A 23 -12.51 18.37 -4.86
N TYR A 24 -12.17 17.50 -3.90
CA TYR A 24 -11.92 17.93 -2.53
C TYR A 24 -10.73 18.87 -2.42
N PHE A 25 -9.67 18.67 -3.21
CA PHE A 25 -8.52 19.56 -3.23
C PHE A 25 -8.87 21.00 -3.62
N LYS A 26 -9.91 21.20 -4.43
CA LYS A 26 -10.39 22.55 -4.81
C LYS A 26 -10.94 23.36 -3.63
N LYS A 27 -11.31 22.69 -2.52
CA LYS A 27 -11.83 23.33 -1.30
C LYS A 27 -10.71 23.88 -0.41
N PHE A 28 -9.47 23.43 -0.59
CA PHE A 28 -8.35 23.91 0.20
C PHE A 28 -7.74 25.17 -0.43
N LYS A 29 -7.48 26.15 0.40
CA LYS A 29 -6.76 27.37 0.02
C LYS A 29 -5.52 27.49 0.89
N ILE A 30 -4.41 27.89 0.28
CA ILE A 30 -3.17 28.16 1.00
C ILE A 30 -3.28 29.56 1.59
N LYS A 31 -3.24 29.66 2.93
CA LYS A 31 -3.11 30.96 3.62
C LYS A 31 -1.64 31.37 3.57
N GLN A 32 -1.33 32.27 2.65
CA GLN A 32 0.02 32.80 2.48
C GLN A 32 0.45 33.61 3.72
N LYS A 33 1.69 33.40 4.14
CA LYS A 33 2.38 34.27 5.10
C LYS A 33 3.51 34.99 4.37
N ILE A 34 3.52 36.33 4.44
CA ILE A 34 4.55 37.17 3.82
C ILE A 34 5.66 37.48 4.83
N LEU A 35 6.80 37.96 4.34
CA LEU A 35 7.94 38.43 5.14
C LEU A 35 8.44 37.37 6.14
N GLN A 36 8.42 36.08 5.75
CA GLN A 36 9.04 35.02 6.49
C GLN A 36 10.37 34.67 5.82
N ASP A 37 11.43 34.47 6.62
CA ASP A 37 12.68 33.95 6.09
C ASP A 37 12.51 32.48 5.65
N VAL A 38 12.55 32.24 4.34
CA VAL A 38 12.45 30.92 3.71
C VAL A 38 13.76 30.48 3.06
N SER A 39 14.88 31.11 3.42
CA SER A 39 16.22 30.76 2.89
C SER A 39 16.65 29.35 3.25
N LYS A 40 16.11 28.77 4.33
CA LYS A 40 16.43 27.43 4.82
C LYS A 40 15.15 26.57 4.94
N ILE A 41 14.84 25.84 3.88
CA ILE A 41 13.72 24.90 3.85
C ILE A 41 14.15 23.51 4.36
N LYS A 42 13.46 22.97 5.35
CA LYS A 42 13.67 21.61 5.88
C LYS A 42 12.47 20.74 5.56
N THR A 43 12.61 19.82 4.61
CA THR A 43 11.56 18.86 4.23
C THR A 43 11.73 17.50 4.89
N GLU A 44 12.85 17.25 5.55
CA GLU A 44 13.18 15.96 6.16
C GLU A 44 12.23 15.60 7.31
N LYS A 45 11.86 14.35 7.38
CA LYS A 45 11.02 13.78 8.44
C LYS A 45 11.58 12.46 8.94
N LEU A 46 11.35 12.17 10.22
CA LEU A 46 11.63 10.85 10.79
C LEU A 46 10.41 9.95 10.53
N PHE A 47 10.62 8.80 9.90
CA PHE A 47 9.59 7.80 9.69
C PHE A 47 10.20 6.40 9.86
N LEU A 48 9.58 5.54 10.68
CA LEU A 48 10.08 4.20 11.02
C LEU A 48 11.59 4.23 11.36
N GLU A 49 11.95 5.13 12.29
CA GLU A 49 13.33 5.33 12.78
C GLU A 49 14.34 5.75 11.71
N LYS A 50 13.87 6.10 10.51
CA LYS A 50 14.71 6.57 9.42
C LYS A 50 14.36 7.99 9.00
N LYS A 51 15.39 8.82 8.86
CA LYS A 51 15.26 10.16 8.30
C LYS A 51 15.08 10.08 6.79
N ILE A 52 13.93 10.52 6.30
CA ILE A 52 13.59 10.62 4.87
C ILE A 52 13.74 12.05 4.40
N LYS A 53 14.22 12.25 3.17
CA LYS A 53 14.48 13.60 2.63
C LYS A 53 13.21 14.40 2.39
N PHE A 54 12.12 13.71 2.08
CA PHE A 54 10.86 14.32 1.72
C PHE A 54 9.70 13.51 2.30
N PRO A 55 8.62 14.13 2.84
CA PRO A 55 7.55 13.42 3.52
C PRO A 55 6.58 12.77 2.53
N MET A 56 7.10 11.95 1.63
CA MET A 56 6.35 11.16 0.65
C MET A 56 6.80 9.71 0.68
N LEU A 57 5.84 8.81 0.52
CA LEU A 57 6.03 7.37 0.43
C LEU A 57 5.37 6.85 -0.85
N ILE A 58 5.91 5.80 -1.44
CA ILE A 58 5.25 5.12 -2.55
C ILE A 58 4.20 4.17 -1.98
N ALA A 59 2.93 4.43 -2.31
CA ALA A 59 1.80 3.60 -1.90
C ALA A 59 1.84 2.20 -2.57
N PRO A 60 1.19 1.18 -1.97
CA PRO A 60 1.17 -0.15 -2.56
C PRO A 60 0.35 -0.15 -3.86
N MET A 61 1.00 -0.53 -4.94
CA MET A 61 0.41 -0.76 -6.25
C MET A 61 0.79 -2.16 -6.73
N GLY A 62 -0.20 -2.92 -7.18
CA GLY A 62 0.02 -4.26 -7.72
C GLY A 62 0.15 -4.28 -9.24
N TYR A 63 0.67 -5.38 -9.76
CA TYR A 63 0.70 -5.68 -11.19
C TYR A 63 1.44 -4.64 -12.05
N MET A 64 2.48 -4.00 -11.52
CA MET A 64 3.14 -2.87 -12.20
C MET A 64 3.93 -3.27 -13.45
N ALA A 65 4.26 -4.56 -13.62
CA ALA A 65 4.91 -5.06 -14.83
C ALA A 65 4.01 -4.95 -16.08
N GLN A 66 2.70 -4.81 -15.91
CA GLN A 66 1.79 -4.56 -17.04
C GLN A 66 2.01 -3.19 -17.70
N PHE A 67 2.56 -2.23 -16.96
CA PHE A 67 2.82 -0.86 -17.44
C PHE A 67 4.27 -0.66 -17.87
N HIS A 68 5.20 -1.21 -17.10
CA HIS A 68 6.62 -1.05 -17.39
C HIS A 68 7.42 -2.28 -16.98
N LYS A 69 8.38 -2.70 -17.82
CA LYS A 69 9.21 -3.91 -17.61
C LYS A 69 9.94 -3.96 -16.25
N HIS A 70 10.25 -2.82 -15.66
CA HIS A 70 10.88 -2.77 -14.35
C HIS A 70 9.87 -2.78 -13.19
N GLY A 71 8.60 -2.43 -13.42
CA GLY A 71 7.52 -2.49 -12.45
C GLY A 71 7.95 -2.08 -11.04
N GLU A 72 7.65 -2.91 -10.07
CA GLU A 72 7.96 -2.66 -8.65
C GLU A 72 9.48 -2.64 -8.36
N LYS A 73 10.32 -3.30 -9.17
CA LYS A 73 11.79 -3.20 -9.05
C LYS A 73 12.27 -1.77 -9.32
N GLY A 74 11.70 -1.14 -10.34
CA GLY A 74 11.99 0.26 -10.67
C GLY A 74 11.54 1.23 -9.59
N LEU A 75 10.33 1.02 -9.07
CA LEU A 75 9.78 1.83 -7.97
C LEU A 75 10.61 1.70 -6.69
N ALA A 76 11.02 0.48 -6.34
CA ALA A 76 11.85 0.25 -5.16
C ALA A 76 13.23 0.92 -5.27
N LEU A 77 13.85 0.85 -6.44
CA LEU A 77 15.12 1.54 -6.70
C LEU A 77 14.95 3.06 -6.67
N GLY A 78 13.85 3.59 -7.22
CA GLY A 78 13.51 5.01 -7.17
C GLY A 78 13.33 5.49 -5.72
N ALA A 79 12.58 4.75 -4.90
CA ALA A 79 12.40 5.05 -3.48
C ALA A 79 13.74 5.07 -2.73
N PHE A 80 14.61 4.09 -2.99
CA PHE A 80 15.94 4.04 -2.40
C PHE A 80 16.79 5.26 -2.75
N LYS A 81 16.89 5.61 -4.05
CA LYS A 81 17.65 6.77 -4.52
C LYS A 81 17.12 8.09 -3.95
N SER A 82 15.80 8.18 -3.76
CA SER A 82 15.14 9.36 -3.18
C SER A 82 15.13 9.35 -1.64
N ASN A 83 15.77 8.34 -1.02
CA ASN A 83 15.79 8.15 0.43
C ASN A 83 14.40 8.20 1.06
N THR A 84 13.45 7.47 0.46
CA THR A 84 12.09 7.31 0.99
C THR A 84 11.70 5.84 1.11
N PHE A 85 10.47 5.56 1.51
CA PHE A 85 9.92 4.22 1.64
C PHE A 85 9.02 3.86 0.47
N MET A 86 8.97 2.56 0.16
CA MET A 86 7.98 1.98 -0.74
C MET A 86 7.18 0.91 0.01
N CYS A 87 5.85 0.97 -0.12
CA CYS A 87 4.99 -0.12 0.29
C CYS A 87 4.84 -1.11 -0.87
N LEU A 88 5.41 -2.30 -0.72
CA LEU A 88 5.33 -3.36 -1.72
C LEU A 88 3.99 -4.09 -1.60
N SER A 89 3.25 -4.14 -2.70
CA SER A 89 1.95 -4.82 -2.73
C SER A 89 2.09 -6.35 -2.62
N ALA A 90 1.16 -6.98 -1.92
CA ALA A 90 1.01 -8.44 -1.90
C ALA A 90 0.72 -9.04 -3.28
N VAL A 91 0.23 -8.22 -4.22
CA VAL A 91 -0.02 -8.62 -5.61
C VAL A 91 1.00 -7.99 -6.57
N SER A 92 2.23 -7.81 -6.10
CA SER A 92 3.36 -7.36 -6.90
C SER A 92 3.63 -8.31 -8.07
N SER A 93 4.12 -7.78 -9.18
CA SER A 93 4.56 -8.57 -10.32
C SER A 93 5.85 -9.36 -10.06
N PHE A 94 6.63 -8.92 -9.08
CA PHE A 94 7.92 -9.52 -8.73
C PHE A 94 7.93 -9.96 -7.28
N LYS A 95 8.67 -11.05 -7.00
CA LYS A 95 8.91 -11.51 -5.63
C LYS A 95 9.80 -10.53 -4.89
N ILE A 96 9.63 -10.41 -3.58
CA ILE A 96 10.44 -9.50 -2.77
C ILE A 96 11.96 -9.78 -2.88
N ASN A 97 12.36 -11.06 -2.96
CA ASN A 97 13.76 -11.41 -3.14
C ASN A 97 14.35 -10.96 -4.48
N GLU A 98 13.54 -10.89 -5.54
CA GLU A 98 13.97 -10.34 -6.81
C GLU A 98 14.13 -8.81 -6.75
N ILE A 99 13.27 -8.14 -5.95
CA ILE A 99 13.31 -6.70 -5.73
C ILE A 99 14.54 -6.33 -4.89
N THR A 100 14.83 -7.10 -3.84
CA THR A 100 15.94 -6.85 -2.91
C THR A 100 17.28 -7.38 -3.41
N LYS A 101 17.32 -8.13 -4.52
CA LYS A 101 18.55 -8.76 -5.02
C LYS A 101 19.68 -7.77 -5.30
N LYS A 102 19.35 -6.62 -5.90
CA LYS A 102 20.34 -5.60 -6.28
C LYS A 102 20.67 -4.64 -5.14
N GLU A 103 19.76 -4.44 -4.20
CA GLU A 103 19.92 -3.49 -3.12
C GLU A 103 19.26 -4.04 -1.84
N LYS A 104 20.09 -4.44 -0.89
CA LYS A 104 19.64 -5.01 0.40
C LYS A 104 19.17 -3.95 1.40
N LYS A 105 19.49 -2.67 1.17
CA LYS A 105 19.17 -1.57 2.09
C LYS A 105 17.87 -0.83 1.73
N LEU A 106 16.99 -1.46 0.96
CA LEU A 106 15.71 -0.88 0.59
C LEU A 106 14.84 -0.59 1.81
N ASN A 107 14.15 0.53 1.79
CA ASN A 107 13.15 0.89 2.79
C ASN A 107 11.79 0.33 2.38
N LEU A 108 11.57 -0.94 2.64
CA LEU A 108 10.34 -1.61 2.24
C LEU A 108 9.35 -1.75 3.41
N ILE A 109 8.11 -1.43 3.13
CA ILE A 109 6.92 -1.83 3.86
C ILE A 109 6.28 -2.96 3.06
N TYR A 110 5.80 -4.02 3.70
CA TYR A 110 5.16 -5.14 3.01
C TYR A 110 3.67 -5.16 3.28
N GLN A 111 2.85 -5.18 2.21
CA GLN A 111 1.41 -5.17 2.32
C GLN A 111 0.82 -6.57 2.35
N PHE A 112 -0.14 -6.79 3.26
CA PHE A 112 -1.07 -7.92 3.27
C PHE A 112 -2.48 -7.47 2.97
N TYR A 113 -3.26 -8.34 2.28
CA TYR A 113 -4.70 -8.23 2.13
C TYR A 113 -5.46 -9.17 3.07
N SER A 114 -4.85 -10.30 3.43
CA SER A 114 -5.45 -11.30 4.28
C SER A 114 -4.47 -11.78 5.35
N LEU A 115 -5.01 -12.17 6.49
CA LEU A 115 -4.26 -12.78 7.59
C LEU A 115 -4.67 -14.25 7.81
N LYS A 116 -5.21 -14.90 6.79
CA LYS A 116 -5.59 -16.32 6.78
C LYS A 116 -5.16 -16.98 5.46
N PRO A 117 -4.80 -18.29 5.46
CA PRO A 117 -4.64 -19.11 6.66
C PRO A 117 -3.43 -18.68 7.50
N ARG A 118 -3.47 -18.94 8.81
CA ARG A 118 -2.45 -18.51 9.77
C ARG A 118 -1.06 -19.11 9.49
N SER A 119 -1.01 -20.34 8.99
CA SER A 119 0.24 -21.01 8.59
C SER A 119 0.96 -20.20 7.51
N TRP A 120 0.25 -19.87 6.45
CA TRP A 120 0.80 -19.05 5.36
C TRP A 120 1.33 -17.71 5.84
N VAL A 121 0.58 -17.02 6.71
CA VAL A 121 1.02 -15.73 7.27
C VAL A 121 2.30 -15.88 8.09
N LYS A 122 2.41 -16.93 8.91
CA LYS A 122 3.63 -17.19 9.70
C LYS A 122 4.85 -17.41 8.81
N ASP A 123 4.71 -18.18 7.73
CA ASP A 123 5.79 -18.43 6.78
C ASP A 123 6.20 -17.15 6.04
N GLU A 124 5.21 -16.37 5.65
CA GLU A 124 5.47 -15.09 5.01
C GLU A 124 6.15 -14.10 5.96
N LEU A 125 5.74 -14.02 7.23
CA LEU A 125 6.40 -13.20 8.25
C LEU A 125 7.89 -13.58 8.42
N ARG A 126 8.19 -14.88 8.48
CA ARG A 126 9.58 -15.36 8.54
C ARG A 126 10.38 -14.92 7.31
N ARG A 127 9.75 -15.01 6.13
CA ARG A 127 10.37 -14.64 4.86
C ARG A 127 10.67 -13.15 4.78
N ILE A 128 9.68 -12.28 5.05
CA ILE A 128 9.86 -10.83 4.93
C ILE A 128 10.76 -10.26 6.04
N SER A 129 10.79 -10.88 7.22
CA SER A 129 11.71 -10.51 8.30
C SER A 129 13.17 -10.69 7.86
N LYS A 130 13.51 -11.82 7.20
CA LYS A 130 14.84 -12.07 6.66
C LYS A 130 15.23 -11.07 5.56
N MET A 131 14.25 -10.46 4.89
CA MET A 131 14.47 -9.43 3.85
C MET A 131 14.59 -8.01 4.40
N GLY A 132 14.52 -7.83 5.72
CA GLY A 132 14.70 -6.52 6.36
C GLY A 132 13.55 -5.55 6.14
N VAL A 133 12.32 -6.05 5.95
CA VAL A 133 11.10 -5.24 5.87
C VAL A 133 10.92 -4.40 7.14
N LYS A 134 10.60 -3.12 6.98
CA LYS A 134 10.57 -2.14 8.07
C LYS A 134 9.20 -2.01 8.75
N ALA A 135 8.13 -2.33 8.04
CA ALA A 135 6.78 -2.38 8.58
C ALA A 135 5.89 -3.32 7.76
N ILE A 136 4.80 -3.76 8.35
CA ILE A 136 3.74 -4.54 7.71
C ILE A 136 2.54 -3.62 7.54
N CYS A 137 1.99 -3.54 6.32
CA CYS A 137 0.79 -2.78 6.02
C CYS A 137 -0.38 -3.73 5.78
N ILE A 138 -1.44 -3.62 6.57
CA ILE A 138 -2.67 -4.38 6.37
C ILE A 138 -3.68 -3.48 5.67
N THR A 139 -4.13 -3.91 4.49
CA THR A 139 -5.18 -3.22 3.74
C THR A 139 -6.54 -3.73 4.21
N THR A 140 -7.37 -2.82 4.72
CA THR A 140 -8.65 -3.16 5.38
C THR A 140 -9.87 -2.67 4.61
N ASP A 141 -9.68 -1.81 3.62
CA ASP A 141 -10.71 -1.17 2.82
C ASP A 141 -11.07 -1.94 1.53
N SER A 142 -10.71 -3.21 1.43
CA SER A 142 -10.99 -4.07 0.26
C SER A 142 -11.52 -5.44 0.69
N PRO A 143 -12.61 -5.51 1.48
CA PRO A 143 -13.13 -6.79 1.96
C PRO A 143 -13.72 -7.63 0.83
N VAL A 144 -14.21 -6.99 -0.21
CA VAL A 144 -14.77 -7.60 -1.43
C VAL A 144 -14.19 -6.93 -2.68
N ARG A 145 -14.38 -7.54 -3.83
CA ARG A 145 -14.00 -6.90 -5.10
C ARG A 145 -14.98 -5.79 -5.42
N SER A 146 -14.44 -4.63 -5.78
CA SER A 146 -15.24 -3.53 -6.33
C SER A 146 -15.72 -3.86 -7.74
N ILE A 147 -16.90 -3.38 -8.08
CA ILE A 147 -17.42 -3.37 -9.45
C ILE A 147 -16.76 -2.20 -10.18
N LYS A 148 -16.33 -2.42 -11.40
CA LYS A 148 -15.69 -1.42 -12.26
C LYS A 148 -16.28 -1.56 -13.65
N TYR A 149 -17.25 -0.72 -13.95
CA TYR A 149 -18.01 -0.82 -15.18
C TYR A 149 -17.12 -0.72 -16.43
N ASP A 150 -16.18 0.21 -16.46
CA ASP A 150 -15.26 0.40 -17.60
C ASP A 150 -14.32 -0.77 -17.88
N ILE A 151 -14.18 -1.70 -16.92
CA ILE A 151 -13.31 -2.87 -17.08
C ILE A 151 -14.11 -4.12 -17.42
N ILE A 152 -15.38 -4.20 -17.06
CA ILE A 152 -16.21 -5.37 -17.33
C ILE A 152 -16.28 -5.62 -18.84
N GLU A 153 -16.40 -4.57 -19.63
CA GLU A 153 -16.44 -4.64 -21.09
C GLU A 153 -15.07 -4.96 -21.72
N ASP A 154 -13.99 -4.62 -21.05
CA ASP A 154 -12.63 -4.74 -21.57
C ASP A 154 -12.00 -6.12 -21.36
N GLU A 155 -12.59 -7.00 -20.57
CA GLU A 155 -12.07 -8.35 -20.19
C GLU A 155 -10.60 -8.35 -19.77
N HIS A 156 -10.11 -7.23 -19.21
CA HIS A 156 -8.72 -7.10 -18.85
C HIS A 156 -8.39 -7.88 -17.57
N ASP A 157 -7.56 -8.91 -17.67
CA ASP A 157 -7.09 -9.68 -16.53
C ASP A 157 -5.71 -9.22 -16.06
N ALA A 158 -5.69 -8.28 -15.12
CA ALA A 158 -4.45 -7.80 -14.50
C ALA A 158 -3.69 -8.91 -13.76
N ARG A 159 -4.35 -10.01 -13.37
CA ARG A 159 -3.74 -11.14 -12.67
C ARG A 159 -2.65 -11.83 -13.49
N LYS A 160 -2.69 -11.70 -14.82
CA LYS A 160 -1.62 -12.20 -15.72
C LYS A 160 -0.26 -11.56 -15.43
N TYR A 161 -0.24 -10.37 -14.84
CA TYR A 161 0.97 -9.61 -14.53
C TYR A 161 1.40 -9.72 -13.06
N GLY A 162 0.65 -10.49 -12.27
CA GLY A 162 0.97 -10.77 -10.89
C GLY A 162 2.00 -11.86 -10.76
N TRP A 163 2.36 -12.08 -9.59
CA TRP A 163 3.31 -13.02 -9.04
C TRP A 163 3.36 -14.38 -9.73
N ILE A 164 4.46 -14.68 -10.37
CA ILE A 164 4.69 -15.98 -11.02
C ILE A 164 5.51 -16.85 -10.04
N GLY A 165 4.95 -18.01 -9.68
CA GLY A 165 5.71 -19.09 -9.01
C GLY A 165 5.76 -19.08 -7.48
N LEU A 166 4.86 -18.34 -6.80
CA LEU A 166 4.52 -18.56 -5.39
C LEU A 166 3.01 -18.68 -5.23
N PRO A 167 2.51 -19.30 -4.15
CA PRO A 167 1.08 -19.26 -3.86
C PRO A 167 0.60 -17.82 -3.86
N ARG A 168 -0.45 -17.53 -4.63
CA ARG A 168 -1.07 -16.20 -4.60
C ARG A 168 -1.52 -15.90 -3.17
N PRO A 169 -1.40 -14.63 -2.72
CA PRO A 169 -1.97 -14.27 -1.43
C PRO A 169 -3.42 -14.76 -1.38
N PRO A 170 -3.86 -15.33 -0.25
CA PRO A 170 -5.20 -15.92 -0.14
C PRO A 170 -6.27 -14.84 -0.09
N LEU A 171 -6.53 -14.19 -1.24
CA LEU A 171 -7.46 -13.05 -1.36
C LEU A 171 -8.91 -13.44 -1.04
N GLN A 172 -9.27 -14.73 -1.17
CA GLN A 172 -10.59 -15.25 -0.79
C GLN A 172 -10.92 -15.07 0.69
N HIS A 173 -9.92 -14.76 1.52
CA HIS A 173 -10.12 -14.53 2.95
C HIS A 173 -10.20 -13.05 3.35
N MET A 174 -10.17 -12.12 2.40
CA MET A 174 -10.21 -10.68 2.69
C MET A 174 -11.46 -10.29 3.46
N SER A 175 -12.63 -10.79 3.05
CA SER A 175 -13.91 -10.53 3.71
C SER A 175 -14.02 -11.08 5.14
N LYS A 176 -13.12 -11.96 5.55
CA LYS A 176 -13.09 -12.59 6.88
C LYS A 176 -12.10 -11.91 7.85
N LEU A 177 -11.51 -10.77 7.44
CA LEU A 177 -10.57 -10.02 8.27
C LEU A 177 -11.30 -9.30 9.40
N THR A 178 -10.83 -9.46 10.62
CA THR A 178 -11.41 -8.87 11.83
C THR A 178 -10.35 -8.23 12.73
N TRP A 179 -10.76 -7.46 13.72
CA TRP A 179 -9.85 -6.88 14.71
C TRP A 179 -9.05 -7.91 15.49
N SER A 180 -9.63 -9.10 15.75
CA SER A 180 -8.91 -10.21 16.40
C SER A 180 -7.74 -10.71 15.57
N ASP A 181 -7.82 -10.58 14.22
CA ASP A 181 -6.72 -10.94 13.34
C ASP A 181 -5.54 -9.98 13.47
N ILE A 182 -5.81 -8.68 13.69
CA ILE A 182 -4.77 -7.68 13.93
C ILE A 182 -4.06 -7.97 15.27
N SER A 183 -4.83 -8.21 16.33
CA SER A 183 -4.27 -8.59 17.64
C SER A 183 -3.46 -9.88 17.57
N TRP A 184 -3.90 -10.85 16.78
CA TRP A 184 -3.14 -12.06 16.56
C TRP A 184 -1.83 -11.76 15.83
N LEU A 185 -1.85 -10.98 14.75
CA LEU A 185 -0.66 -10.59 13.99
C LEU A 185 0.37 -9.89 14.91
N LYS A 186 -0.09 -8.99 15.77
CA LYS A 186 0.77 -8.29 16.74
C LYS A 186 1.54 -9.24 17.64
N ARG A 187 0.92 -10.37 18.01
CA ARG A 187 1.60 -11.40 18.82
C ARG A 187 2.61 -12.25 18.02
N GLN A 188 2.54 -12.25 16.69
CA GLN A 188 3.43 -13.05 15.83
C GLN A 188 4.70 -12.31 15.41
N THR A 189 4.75 -10.98 15.56
CA THR A 189 5.87 -10.19 15.05
C THR A 189 6.14 -8.95 15.89
N LYS A 190 7.41 -8.54 15.92
CA LYS A 190 7.85 -7.24 16.45
C LYS A 190 7.90 -6.16 15.38
N ILE A 191 7.74 -6.52 14.10
CA ILE A 191 7.72 -5.56 12.98
C ILE A 191 6.54 -4.61 13.17
N PRO A 192 6.71 -3.28 13.03
CA PRO A 192 5.63 -2.31 13.13
C PRO A 192 4.46 -2.62 12.19
N ILE A 193 3.23 -2.45 12.67
CA ILE A 193 2.00 -2.71 11.92
C ILE A 193 1.34 -1.39 11.54
N ILE A 194 1.03 -1.25 10.27
CA ILE A 194 0.29 -0.14 9.67
C ILE A 194 -1.09 -0.66 9.27
N ILE A 195 -2.15 0.00 9.70
CA ILE A 195 -3.51 -0.27 9.20
C ILE A 195 -3.86 0.79 8.15
N LYS A 196 -4.06 0.34 6.91
CA LYS A 196 -4.42 1.17 5.76
C LYS A 196 -5.89 0.97 5.39
N GLY A 197 -6.58 2.07 5.11
CA GLY A 197 -8.00 2.07 4.75
C GLY A 197 -8.90 2.62 5.86
N VAL A 198 -8.31 3.29 6.83
CA VAL A 198 -9.03 3.90 7.95
C VAL A 198 -9.57 5.27 7.52
N MET A 199 -10.89 5.49 7.67
CA MET A 199 -11.57 6.71 7.25
C MET A 199 -12.39 7.36 8.37
N ASN A 200 -12.40 6.79 9.58
CA ASN A 200 -13.10 7.35 10.74
C ASN A 200 -12.27 7.23 12.02
N VAL A 201 -12.61 8.03 13.02
CA VAL A 201 -11.87 8.14 14.27
C VAL A 201 -12.02 6.88 15.13
N GLU A 202 -13.19 6.24 15.11
CA GLU A 202 -13.49 5.05 15.89
C GLU A 202 -12.60 3.89 15.46
N ASP A 203 -12.45 3.66 14.16
CA ASP A 203 -11.59 2.62 13.61
C ASP A 203 -10.11 2.95 13.82
N ALA A 204 -9.73 4.23 13.78
CA ALA A 204 -8.38 4.64 14.15
C ALA A 204 -8.05 4.27 15.60
N LYS A 205 -8.94 4.57 16.56
CA LYS A 205 -8.80 4.20 17.97
C LYS A 205 -8.75 2.67 18.15
N LYS A 206 -9.66 1.94 17.50
CA LYS A 206 -9.66 0.46 17.52
C LYS A 206 -8.38 -0.12 16.95
N SER A 207 -7.83 0.46 15.88
CA SER A 207 -6.57 0.01 15.29
C SER A 207 -5.44 0.03 16.30
N PHE A 208 -5.26 1.13 17.03
CA PHE A 208 -4.25 1.23 18.08
C PHE A 208 -4.52 0.26 19.24
N LYS A 209 -5.77 0.12 19.67
CA LYS A 209 -6.17 -0.84 20.71
C LYS A 209 -5.80 -2.28 20.34
N HIS A 210 -5.87 -2.64 19.06
CA HIS A 210 -5.54 -3.97 18.55
C HIS A 210 -4.07 -4.14 18.13
N GLY A 211 -3.22 -3.12 18.34
CA GLY A 211 -1.77 -3.23 18.22
C GLY A 211 -1.16 -2.62 16.96
N ALA A 212 -1.90 -1.79 16.21
CA ALA A 212 -1.32 -0.98 15.17
C ALA A 212 -0.32 0.04 15.74
N ASN A 213 0.73 0.31 14.99
CA ASN A 213 1.71 1.34 15.30
C ASN A 213 1.43 2.62 14.51
N ILE A 214 0.85 2.49 13.33
CA ILE A 214 0.61 3.59 12.37
C ILE A 214 -0.77 3.41 11.74
N ILE A 215 -1.47 4.51 11.52
CA ILE A 215 -2.70 4.59 10.73
C ILE A 215 -2.39 5.21 9.38
N TRP A 216 -2.85 4.58 8.32
CA TRP A 216 -2.79 5.12 6.97
C TRP A 216 -4.21 5.47 6.52
N VAL A 217 -4.55 6.74 6.63
CA VAL A 217 -5.85 7.27 6.17
C VAL A 217 -5.96 7.10 4.66
N SER A 218 -6.96 6.37 4.20
CA SER A 218 -7.10 6.04 2.78
C SER A 218 -8.50 5.51 2.48
N ASN A 219 -9.06 5.92 1.35
CA ASN A 219 -10.23 5.33 0.71
C ASN A 219 -9.85 4.56 -0.57
N HIS A 220 -8.61 4.04 -0.63
CA HIS A 220 -8.06 3.30 -1.78
C HIS A 220 -8.05 4.10 -3.10
N GLY A 221 -8.07 5.43 -3.03
CA GLY A 221 -8.19 6.28 -4.21
C GLY A 221 -9.55 6.19 -4.91
N GLY A 222 -10.61 5.81 -4.18
CA GLY A 222 -11.93 5.57 -4.76
C GLY A 222 -12.02 4.29 -5.60
N ARG A 223 -11.10 3.33 -5.41
CA ARG A 223 -11.02 2.12 -6.23
C ARG A 223 -11.72 0.90 -5.61
N THR A 224 -12.23 1.02 -4.38
CA THR A 224 -12.88 -0.07 -3.64
C THR A 224 -14.30 0.26 -3.22
N LEU A 225 -14.61 1.51 -3.02
CA LEU A 225 -15.95 2.03 -2.65
C LEU A 225 -16.23 3.33 -3.40
#